data_952db30325bd30218fd9d1406ec4573c
#
_entry.id   952db30325bd30218fd9d1406ec4573c
#
_cell.length_a   1.000
_cell.length_b   1.000
_cell.length_c   1.000
_cell.angle_alpha   90.00
_cell.angle_beta   90.00
_cell.angle_gamma   90.00
#
_symmetry.space_group_name_H-M   'P 1'
#
loop_
_entity.id
_entity.type
_entity.pdbx_description
1 polymer ?
#
loop_
_entity_poly.entity_id
_entity_poly.type
_entity_poly.pdbx_seq_one_letter_code
_entity_poly.pdbx_strand_id
1 'polypeptide(L)'
;VELLSLHKKIGITFLMVTHDQTEAMVMSDRITVIRNGAIEQIGTPTELYDHPVTPYVAEFLGQSNMIPSSVERSSQNRLIAKFGGNELDVTDAAVVGTLGDNATLCIRPERIRLLDDSSEADKDMEVIDGVVEQVLYSGNSLHFAISLDNKLTINVHYPLNTVLDASLLAGIGDSVRCGVVPATISIFPS
;
A
#
# COMPACT_ATOMS: atom_id res chain seq x y z
N VAL A 1 11.47 8.55 -21.99
CA VAL A 1 12.31 7.47 -22.58
C VAL A 1 13.55 8.04 -23.26
N GLU A 2 13.44 9.10 -24.07
CA GLU A 2 14.58 9.70 -24.78
C GLU A 2 15.62 10.32 -23.82
N LEU A 3 15.17 11.03 -22.77
CA LEU A 3 16.05 11.65 -21.79
C LEU A 3 16.88 10.62 -21.02
N LEU A 4 16.28 9.49 -20.61
CA LEU A 4 16.99 8.37 -19.97
C LEU A 4 18.03 7.74 -20.91
N SER A 5 17.70 7.60 -22.20
CA SER A 5 18.65 7.09 -23.20
C SER A 5 19.83 8.04 -23.40
N LEU A 6 19.55 9.35 -23.42
CA LEU A 6 20.58 10.38 -23.53
C LEU A 6 21.49 10.40 -22.29
N HIS A 7 20.89 10.35 -21.08
CA HIS A 7 21.61 10.28 -19.83
C HIS A 7 22.62 9.12 -19.82
N LYS A 8 22.15 7.90 -20.15
CA LYS A 8 23.02 6.71 -20.23
C LYS A 8 24.14 6.83 -21.25
N LYS A 9 23.90 7.53 -22.37
CA LYS A 9 24.91 7.75 -23.41
C LYS A 9 25.99 8.74 -23.01
N ILE A 10 25.59 9.82 -22.32
CA ILE A 10 26.52 10.91 -21.99
C ILE A 10 27.28 10.61 -20.69
N GLY A 11 26.70 9.86 -19.75
CA GLY A 11 27.33 9.47 -18.49
C GLY A 11 27.53 10.63 -17.51
N ILE A 12 26.72 11.69 -17.61
CA ILE A 12 26.77 12.83 -16.67
C ILE A 12 25.70 12.69 -15.61
N THR A 13 25.94 13.29 -14.44
CA THR A 13 24.95 13.33 -13.37
C THR A 13 23.90 14.40 -13.68
N PHE A 14 22.63 14.03 -13.63
CA PHE A 14 21.50 14.94 -13.69
C PHE A 14 20.90 15.14 -12.31
N LEU A 15 20.63 16.39 -11.94
CA LEU A 15 19.79 16.73 -10.82
C LEU A 15 18.47 17.28 -11.34
N MET A 16 17.39 16.58 -11.01
CA MET A 16 16.02 16.98 -11.38
C MET A 16 15.24 17.36 -10.12
N VAL A 17 14.52 18.47 -10.18
CA VAL A 17 13.56 18.88 -9.15
C VAL A 17 12.18 18.81 -9.79
N THR A 18 11.32 17.97 -9.25
CA THR A 18 9.96 17.76 -9.74
C THR A 18 9.00 17.58 -8.58
N HIS A 19 7.74 17.85 -8.82
CA HIS A 19 6.62 17.45 -7.95
C HIS A 19 5.83 16.27 -8.53
N ASP A 20 6.21 15.79 -9.71
CA ASP A 20 5.62 14.60 -10.34
C ASP A 20 6.32 13.34 -9.83
N GLN A 21 5.55 12.53 -9.08
CA GLN A 21 6.02 11.29 -8.49
C GLN A 21 6.39 10.26 -9.55
N THR A 22 5.62 10.20 -10.64
CA THR A 22 5.85 9.25 -11.73
C THR A 22 7.17 9.55 -12.44
N GLU A 23 7.44 10.84 -12.71
CA GLU A 23 8.72 11.26 -13.28
C GLU A 23 9.88 10.88 -12.36
N ALA A 24 9.77 11.19 -11.06
CA ALA A 24 10.80 10.85 -10.09
C ALA A 24 11.07 9.35 -10.04
N MET A 25 10.00 8.53 -9.93
CA MET A 25 10.10 7.06 -9.83
C MET A 25 10.70 6.39 -11.08
N VAL A 26 10.35 6.91 -12.28
CA VAL A 26 10.77 6.29 -13.54
C VAL A 26 12.15 6.74 -13.99
N MET A 27 12.53 8.00 -13.69
CA MET A 27 13.73 8.62 -14.30
C MET A 27 14.94 8.67 -13.38
N SER A 28 14.80 8.45 -12.08
CA SER A 28 15.88 8.66 -11.12
C SER A 28 16.52 7.36 -10.66
N ASP A 29 17.84 7.34 -10.53
CA ASP A 29 18.56 6.27 -9.81
C ASP A 29 18.39 6.43 -8.29
N ARG A 30 18.26 7.67 -7.82
CA ARG A 30 18.01 8.02 -6.41
C ARG A 30 17.04 9.19 -6.31
N ILE A 31 16.16 9.13 -5.33
CA ILE A 31 15.20 10.17 -5.01
C ILE A 31 15.51 10.73 -3.62
N THR A 32 15.37 12.04 -3.47
CA THR A 32 15.37 12.73 -2.18
C THR A 32 13.99 13.34 -1.96
N VAL A 33 13.27 12.85 -0.95
CA VAL A 33 12.00 13.46 -0.53
C VAL A 33 12.28 14.54 0.48
N ILE A 34 11.79 15.75 0.21
CA ILE A 34 11.98 16.93 1.04
C ILE A 34 10.64 17.43 1.56
N ARG A 35 10.56 17.72 2.85
CA ARG A 35 9.39 18.31 3.50
C ARG A 35 9.82 19.47 4.39
N ASN A 36 9.20 20.64 4.23
CA ASN A 36 9.49 21.85 5.04
C ASN A 36 10.98 22.22 5.08
N GLY A 37 11.71 22.02 3.97
CA GLY A 37 13.14 22.33 3.86
C GLY A 37 14.07 21.28 4.50
N ALA A 38 13.55 20.21 5.06
CA ALA A 38 14.32 19.09 5.60
C ALA A 38 14.21 17.86 4.71
N ILE A 39 15.25 17.05 4.68
CA ILE A 39 15.24 15.76 3.98
C ILE A 39 14.51 14.74 4.86
N GLU A 40 13.44 14.16 4.31
CA GLU A 40 12.68 13.07 4.95
C GLU A 40 13.34 11.70 4.68
N GLN A 41 13.65 11.43 3.42
CA GLN A 41 14.29 10.17 3.02
C GLN A 41 15.08 10.33 1.73
N ILE A 42 16.18 9.57 1.61
CA ILE A 42 16.95 9.42 0.37
C ILE A 42 17.14 7.93 0.10
N GLY A 43 16.88 7.49 -1.13
CA GLY A 43 17.09 6.11 -1.54
C GLY A 43 16.77 5.90 -3.01
N THR A 44 16.79 4.66 -3.45
CA THR A 44 16.28 4.25 -4.75
C THR A 44 14.75 4.37 -4.79
N PRO A 45 14.14 4.47 -5.97
CA PRO A 45 12.68 4.46 -6.09
C PRO A 45 12.02 3.30 -5.34
N THR A 46 12.53 2.09 -5.48
CA THR A 46 12.01 0.89 -4.83
C THR A 46 12.13 0.96 -3.30
N GLU A 47 13.29 1.40 -2.78
CA GLU A 47 13.47 1.57 -1.32
C GLU A 47 12.48 2.56 -0.72
N LEU A 48 12.25 3.69 -1.38
CA LEU A 48 11.31 4.70 -0.87
C LEU A 48 9.86 4.22 -0.94
N TYR A 49 9.51 3.45 -1.96
CA TYR A 49 8.16 2.94 -2.17
C TYR A 49 7.81 1.79 -1.23
N ASP A 50 8.71 0.82 -1.11
CA ASP A 50 8.48 -0.41 -0.32
C ASP A 50 8.85 -0.22 1.16
N HIS A 51 9.78 0.68 1.47
CA HIS A 51 10.29 0.92 2.83
C HIS A 51 10.28 2.41 3.20
N PRO A 52 9.12 3.08 3.16
CA PRO A 52 9.02 4.48 3.57
C PRO A 52 9.31 4.62 5.06
N VAL A 53 10.11 5.64 5.42
CA VAL A 53 10.48 5.88 6.83
C VAL A 53 9.52 6.82 7.57
N THR A 54 8.57 7.43 6.87
CA THR A 54 7.50 8.23 7.46
C THR A 54 6.19 8.05 6.69
N PRO A 55 5.02 8.29 7.34
CA PRO A 55 3.73 8.33 6.66
C PRO A 55 3.74 9.30 5.47
N TYR A 56 4.42 10.44 5.63
CA TYR A 56 4.53 11.44 4.56
C TYR A 56 5.20 10.87 3.29
N VAL A 57 6.31 10.15 3.44
CA VAL A 57 6.99 9.53 2.29
C VAL A 57 6.09 8.49 1.63
N ALA A 58 5.37 7.68 2.44
CA ALA A 58 4.45 6.68 1.94
C ALA A 58 3.34 7.31 1.07
N GLU A 59 2.68 8.37 1.58
CA GLU A 59 1.60 9.07 0.88
C GLU A 59 2.11 9.88 -0.31
N PHE A 60 3.31 10.47 -0.19
CA PHE A 60 3.88 11.28 -1.26
C PHE A 60 4.22 10.45 -2.50
N LEU A 61 4.68 9.21 -2.37
CA LEU A 61 5.15 8.38 -3.48
C LEU A 61 4.08 7.49 -4.13
N GLY A 62 2.84 7.58 -3.70
CA GLY A 62 1.73 6.85 -4.28
C GLY A 62 0.55 6.71 -3.35
N GLN A 63 -0.54 6.18 -3.87
CA GLN A 63 -1.71 5.92 -3.04
C GLN A 63 -1.36 4.89 -1.97
N SER A 64 -1.86 5.13 -0.75
CA SER A 64 -1.69 4.23 0.39
C SER A 64 -2.96 4.19 1.22
N ASN A 65 -3.31 3.02 1.70
CA ASN A 65 -4.30 2.88 2.75
C ASN A 65 -3.61 3.14 4.09
N MET A 66 -3.89 4.30 4.69
CA MET A 66 -3.40 4.68 6.02
C MET A 66 -4.46 4.31 7.05
N ILE A 67 -4.25 3.21 7.77
CA ILE A 67 -5.26 2.57 8.61
C ILE A 67 -4.91 2.78 10.08
N PRO A 68 -5.60 3.67 10.81
CA PRO A 68 -5.45 3.80 12.25
C PRO A 68 -5.81 2.47 12.95
N SER A 69 -4.92 1.97 13.80
CA SER A 69 -5.05 0.66 14.43
C SER A 69 -4.57 0.72 15.88
N SER A 70 -5.15 -0.12 16.72
CA SER A 70 -4.52 -0.49 17.97
C SER A 70 -3.61 -1.70 17.74
N VAL A 71 -2.45 -1.72 18.38
CA VAL A 71 -1.48 -2.79 18.20
C VAL A 71 -1.12 -3.39 19.56
N GLU A 72 -1.18 -4.71 19.67
CA GLU A 72 -0.86 -5.44 20.90
C GLU A 72 0.05 -6.63 20.63
N ARG A 73 0.85 -7.00 21.63
CA ARG A 73 1.62 -8.25 21.59
C ARG A 73 0.82 -9.36 22.25
N SER A 74 0.58 -10.45 21.53
CA SER A 74 -0.05 -11.64 22.08
C SER A 74 0.90 -12.38 23.03
N SER A 75 0.34 -13.32 23.81
CA SER A 75 1.12 -14.21 24.68
C SER A 75 2.15 -15.08 23.94
N GLN A 76 1.98 -15.27 22.63
CA GLN A 76 2.90 -15.98 21.74
C GLN A 76 3.93 -15.07 21.08
N ASN A 77 4.07 -13.81 21.55
CA ASN A 77 4.95 -12.78 21.01
C ASN A 77 4.61 -12.36 19.56
N ARG A 78 3.39 -12.62 19.10
CA ARG A 78 2.89 -12.14 17.80
C ARG A 78 2.41 -10.70 17.97
N LEU A 79 2.55 -9.92 16.89
CA LEU A 79 2.07 -8.55 16.83
C LEU A 79 0.71 -8.54 16.12
N ILE A 80 -0.33 -8.13 16.85
CA ILE A 80 -1.71 -8.14 16.35
C ILE A 80 -2.19 -6.70 16.21
N ALA A 81 -2.66 -6.35 15.01
CA ALA A 81 -3.28 -5.06 14.73
C ALA A 81 -4.80 -5.21 14.64
N LYS A 82 -5.54 -4.28 15.29
CA LYS A 82 -7.01 -4.26 15.31
C LYS A 82 -7.53 -2.95 14.73
N PHE A 83 -8.42 -3.05 13.75
CA PHE A 83 -9.02 -1.92 13.07
C PHE A 83 -10.33 -2.32 12.36
N GLY A 84 -11.33 -1.44 12.32
CA GLY A 84 -12.55 -1.62 11.50
C GLY A 84 -13.23 -2.98 11.65
N GLY A 85 -13.27 -3.54 12.88
CA GLY A 85 -13.83 -4.87 13.12
C GLY A 85 -12.93 -6.04 12.70
N ASN A 86 -11.75 -5.76 12.14
CA ASN A 86 -10.76 -6.75 11.69
C ASN A 86 -9.61 -6.88 12.69
N GLU A 87 -8.97 -8.04 12.66
CA GLU A 87 -7.76 -8.35 13.44
C GLU A 87 -6.76 -9.08 12.53
N LEU A 88 -5.54 -8.54 12.42
CA LEU A 88 -4.47 -9.08 11.60
C LEU A 88 -3.24 -9.43 12.40
N ASP A 89 -2.61 -10.56 12.08
CA ASP A 89 -1.25 -10.83 12.52
C ASP A 89 -0.26 -10.08 11.63
N VAL A 90 0.38 -9.07 12.19
CA VAL A 90 1.34 -8.21 11.51
C VAL A 90 2.76 -8.40 12.04
N THR A 91 3.06 -9.61 12.53
CA THR A 91 4.37 -9.95 13.11
C THR A 91 5.51 -9.75 12.11
N ASP A 92 5.27 -10.05 10.84
CA ASP A 92 6.25 -9.93 9.76
C ASP A 92 6.25 -8.55 9.07
N ALA A 93 5.40 -7.62 9.53
CA ALA A 93 5.33 -6.27 8.98
C ALA A 93 6.56 -5.43 9.34
N ALA A 94 6.87 -4.46 8.47
CA ALA A 94 7.97 -3.54 8.69
C ALA A 94 7.58 -2.46 9.72
N VAL A 95 8.11 -2.56 10.94
CA VAL A 95 7.89 -1.55 12.00
C VAL A 95 8.91 -0.42 11.86
N VAL A 96 8.41 0.81 11.72
CA VAL A 96 9.24 2.01 11.62
C VAL A 96 9.25 2.74 12.97
N GLY A 97 10.33 2.56 13.73
CA GLY A 97 10.46 3.20 15.05
C GLY A 97 9.99 2.32 16.22
N THR A 98 9.59 2.95 17.32
CA THR A 98 9.16 2.26 18.54
C THR A 98 7.63 2.23 18.61
N LEU A 99 7.04 1.04 18.64
CA LEU A 99 5.59 0.87 18.74
C LEU A 99 5.09 1.19 20.15
N GLY A 100 3.99 1.97 20.22
CA GLY A 100 3.10 2.07 21.36
C GLY A 100 1.84 1.21 21.16
N ASP A 101 0.78 1.53 21.88
CA ASP A 101 -0.51 0.84 21.79
C ASP A 101 -1.31 1.24 20.51
N ASN A 102 -0.96 2.35 19.89
CA ASN A 102 -1.57 2.84 18.67
C ASN A 102 -0.52 2.96 17.56
N ALA A 103 -0.96 2.66 16.35
CA ALA A 103 -0.14 2.75 15.15
C ALA A 103 -1.01 3.01 13.92
N THR A 104 -0.36 3.39 12.82
CA THR A 104 -0.97 3.47 11.52
C THR A 104 -0.37 2.40 10.63
N LEU A 105 -1.20 1.48 10.12
CA LEU A 105 -0.79 0.54 9.08
C LEU A 105 -0.82 1.25 7.74
N CYS A 106 0.22 1.06 6.95
CA CYS A 106 0.29 1.53 5.58
C CYS A 106 0.28 0.34 4.64
N ILE A 107 -0.77 0.23 3.83
CA ILE A 107 -0.94 -0.87 2.87
C ILE A 107 -1.18 -0.27 1.49
N ARG A 108 -0.39 -0.67 0.51
CA ARG A 108 -0.57 -0.24 -0.87
C ARG A 108 -1.83 -0.90 -1.46
N PRO A 109 -2.68 -0.16 -2.19
CA PRO A 109 -3.90 -0.71 -2.79
C PRO A 109 -3.67 -1.92 -3.71
N GLU A 110 -2.56 -1.95 -4.44
CA GLU A 110 -2.17 -3.05 -5.33
C GLU A 110 -1.58 -4.27 -4.61
N ARG A 111 -1.30 -4.16 -3.30
CA ARG A 111 -0.85 -5.27 -2.45
C ARG A 111 -2.01 -6.01 -1.79
N ILE A 112 -3.22 -5.49 -1.94
CA ILE A 112 -4.44 -6.12 -1.44
C ILE A 112 -5.09 -6.90 -2.58
N ARG A 113 -5.40 -8.17 -2.35
CA ARG A 113 -6.07 -9.04 -3.31
C ARG A 113 -7.51 -9.27 -2.90
N LEU A 114 -8.45 -9.18 -3.83
CA LEU A 114 -9.80 -9.72 -3.62
C LEU A 114 -9.74 -11.25 -3.68
N LEU A 115 -10.28 -11.90 -2.66
CA LEU A 115 -10.34 -13.36 -2.57
C LEU A 115 -11.73 -13.85 -2.99
N ASP A 116 -11.78 -14.90 -3.79
CA ASP A 116 -13.01 -15.59 -4.11
C ASP A 116 -13.51 -16.37 -2.89
N ASP A 117 -14.83 -16.58 -2.78
CA ASP A 117 -15.44 -17.41 -1.72
C ASP A 117 -14.90 -18.85 -1.68
N SER A 118 -14.42 -19.35 -2.83
CA SER A 118 -13.87 -20.69 -2.98
C SER A 118 -12.36 -20.77 -2.79
N SER A 119 -11.65 -19.65 -2.76
CA SER A 119 -10.20 -19.64 -2.58
C SER A 119 -9.86 -19.57 -1.09
N GLU A 120 -9.13 -20.59 -0.60
CA GLU A 120 -8.41 -20.42 0.65
C GLU A 120 -7.35 -19.32 0.45
N ALA A 121 -7.26 -18.41 1.42
CA ALA A 121 -6.15 -17.46 1.44
C ALA A 121 -4.82 -18.25 1.43
N ASP A 122 -3.85 -17.75 0.67
CA ASP A 122 -2.49 -18.31 0.74
C ASP A 122 -2.03 -18.32 2.21
N LYS A 123 -1.24 -19.31 2.60
CA LYS A 123 -0.85 -19.52 4.01
C LYS A 123 -0.12 -18.34 4.65
N ASP A 124 0.41 -17.45 3.83
CA ASP A 124 1.15 -16.25 4.21
C ASP A 124 0.31 -14.97 4.13
N MET A 125 -1.01 -15.11 3.86
CA MET A 125 -1.94 -13.98 3.80
C MET A 125 -2.81 -13.88 5.05
N GLU A 126 -2.98 -12.67 5.52
CA GLU A 126 -4.02 -12.28 6.46
C GLU A 126 -5.24 -11.76 5.70
N VAL A 127 -6.42 -11.88 6.30
CA VAL A 127 -7.70 -11.55 5.65
C VAL A 127 -8.36 -10.36 6.32
N ILE A 128 -8.81 -9.42 5.51
CA ILE A 128 -9.61 -8.25 5.89
C ILE A 128 -11.00 -8.44 5.30
N ASP A 129 -12.01 -8.42 6.14
CA ASP A 129 -13.41 -8.47 5.73
C ASP A 129 -13.98 -7.07 5.56
N GLY A 130 -14.78 -6.86 4.52
CA GLY A 130 -15.41 -5.58 4.24
C GLY A 130 -16.56 -5.66 3.25
N VAL A 131 -17.15 -4.52 2.94
CA VAL A 131 -18.26 -4.39 1.99
C VAL A 131 -17.88 -3.40 0.90
N VAL A 132 -18.14 -3.76 -0.35
CA VAL A 132 -17.85 -2.89 -1.50
C VAL A 132 -18.77 -1.68 -1.48
N GLU A 133 -18.22 -0.49 -1.33
CA GLU A 133 -18.95 0.79 -1.43
C GLU A 133 -18.93 1.37 -2.84
N GLN A 134 -17.81 1.19 -3.54
CA GLN A 134 -17.62 1.77 -4.88
C GLN A 134 -16.75 0.88 -5.74
N VAL A 135 -17.07 0.85 -7.04
CA VAL A 135 -16.25 0.22 -8.07
C VAL A 135 -16.03 1.22 -9.20
N LEU A 136 -14.79 1.51 -9.52
CA LEU A 136 -14.40 2.40 -10.61
C LEU A 136 -13.58 1.65 -11.64
N TYR A 137 -13.98 1.74 -12.91
CA TYR A 137 -13.25 1.17 -14.02
C TYR A 137 -12.30 2.19 -14.64
N SER A 138 -11.02 1.86 -14.75
CA SER A 138 -9.99 2.73 -15.33
C SER A 138 -9.33 2.17 -16.59
N GLY A 139 -10.03 1.33 -17.34
CA GLY A 139 -9.56 0.74 -18.59
C GLY A 139 -8.82 -0.58 -18.37
N ASN A 140 -7.69 -0.57 -17.68
CA ASN A 140 -6.86 -1.75 -17.44
C ASN A 140 -6.97 -2.28 -15.98
N SER A 141 -7.73 -1.62 -15.13
CA SER A 141 -7.92 -2.01 -13.74
C SER A 141 -9.28 -1.59 -13.21
N LEU A 142 -9.70 -2.26 -12.13
CA LEU A 142 -10.80 -1.84 -11.26
C LEU A 142 -10.22 -1.30 -9.96
N HIS A 143 -10.82 -0.23 -9.48
CA HIS A 143 -10.52 0.37 -8.19
C HIS A 143 -11.74 0.19 -7.31
N PHE A 144 -11.56 -0.54 -6.21
CA PHE A 144 -12.60 -0.77 -5.23
C PHE A 144 -12.37 0.13 -4.03
N ALA A 145 -13.45 0.76 -3.54
CA ALA A 145 -13.50 1.30 -2.19
C ALA A 145 -14.29 0.31 -1.34
N ILE A 146 -13.65 -0.23 -0.30
CA ILE A 146 -14.20 -1.26 0.58
C ILE A 146 -14.33 -0.68 1.97
N SER A 147 -15.56 -0.65 2.48
CA SER A 147 -15.88 -0.19 3.82
C SER A 147 -15.58 -1.26 4.84
N LEU A 148 -14.89 -0.85 5.90
CA LEU A 148 -14.62 -1.64 7.08
C LEU A 148 -15.38 -1.01 8.26
N ASP A 149 -16.42 -1.66 8.76
CA ASP A 149 -17.21 -1.21 9.93
C ASP A 149 -17.68 0.27 9.86
N ASN A 150 -18.28 0.70 8.73
CA ASN A 150 -18.95 1.97 8.49
C ASN A 150 -18.14 3.28 8.67
N LYS A 151 -16.86 3.23 9.01
CA LYS A 151 -16.05 4.42 9.29
C LYS A 151 -14.68 4.43 8.62
N LEU A 152 -14.22 3.31 8.18
CA LEU A 152 -12.91 3.13 7.60
C LEU A 152 -13.06 2.52 6.22
N THR A 153 -12.47 3.15 5.21
CA THR A 153 -12.51 2.66 3.84
C THR A 153 -11.09 2.36 3.38
N ILE A 154 -10.90 1.19 2.79
CA ILE A 154 -9.66 0.83 2.10
C ILE A 154 -9.87 0.82 0.60
N ASN A 155 -8.84 1.18 -0.13
CA ASN A 155 -8.81 1.12 -1.59
C ASN A 155 -8.06 -0.13 -2.04
N VAL A 156 -8.60 -0.81 -3.04
CA VAL A 156 -7.98 -1.99 -3.68
C VAL A 156 -7.87 -1.76 -5.17
N HIS A 157 -6.67 -1.98 -5.73
CA HIS A 157 -6.44 -1.93 -7.17
C HIS A 157 -6.37 -3.34 -7.73
N TYR A 158 -7.32 -3.67 -8.57
CA TYR A 158 -7.40 -4.98 -9.22
C TYR A 158 -7.05 -4.85 -10.72
N PRO A 159 -5.91 -5.38 -11.18
CA PRO A 159 -5.54 -5.35 -12.59
C PRO A 159 -6.43 -6.30 -13.39
N LEU A 160 -6.97 -5.82 -14.51
CA LEU A 160 -7.77 -6.62 -15.43
C LEU A 160 -6.87 -7.28 -16.46
N ASN A 161 -6.77 -8.61 -16.42
CA ASN A 161 -6.03 -9.37 -17.42
C ASN A 161 -6.87 -9.63 -18.69
N THR A 162 -8.20 -9.70 -18.53
CA THR A 162 -9.18 -9.83 -19.61
C THR A 162 -10.50 -9.16 -19.22
N VAL A 163 -11.32 -8.81 -20.24
CA VAL A 163 -12.67 -8.24 -20.02
C VAL A 163 -13.61 -9.22 -19.26
N LEU A 164 -13.30 -10.51 -19.32
CA LEU A 164 -14.08 -11.56 -18.62
C LEU A 164 -13.91 -11.53 -17.09
N ASP A 165 -12.76 -11.04 -16.60
CA ASP A 165 -12.50 -10.98 -15.16
C ASP A 165 -13.42 -9.98 -14.43
N ALA A 166 -13.81 -8.90 -15.12
CA ALA A 166 -14.69 -7.87 -14.56
C ALA A 166 -16.09 -8.36 -14.22
N SER A 167 -16.59 -9.40 -14.92
CA SER A 167 -17.94 -9.96 -14.70
C SER A 167 -18.02 -10.91 -13.52
N LEU A 168 -16.87 -11.32 -12.99
CA LEU A 168 -16.73 -12.28 -11.86
C LEU A 168 -16.45 -11.57 -10.54
N LEU A 169 -16.27 -10.25 -10.58
CA LEU A 169 -15.89 -9.46 -9.41
C LEU A 169 -17.12 -8.92 -8.67
N ALA A 170 -16.93 -8.75 -7.35
CA ALA A 170 -17.93 -8.24 -6.45
C ALA A 170 -18.51 -6.88 -6.90
N GLY A 171 -19.81 -6.73 -6.77
CA GLY A 171 -20.54 -5.48 -7.01
C GLY A 171 -20.70 -4.64 -5.75
N ILE A 172 -21.26 -3.43 -5.92
CA ILE A 172 -21.56 -2.54 -4.80
C ILE A 172 -22.55 -3.23 -3.85
N GLY A 173 -22.24 -3.25 -2.56
CA GLY A 173 -23.02 -3.88 -1.51
C GLY A 173 -22.62 -5.31 -1.19
N ASP A 174 -21.77 -5.94 -2.00
CA ASP A 174 -21.30 -7.29 -1.74
C ASP A 174 -20.28 -7.30 -0.60
N SER A 175 -20.36 -8.34 0.25
CA SER A 175 -19.33 -8.66 1.22
C SER A 175 -18.13 -9.28 0.52
N VAL A 176 -16.93 -8.82 0.86
CA VAL A 176 -15.70 -9.29 0.23
C VAL A 176 -14.64 -9.61 1.26
N ARG A 177 -13.78 -10.54 0.90
CA ARG A 177 -12.56 -10.88 1.64
C ARG A 177 -11.36 -10.37 0.87
N CYS A 178 -10.49 -9.66 1.58
CA CYS A 178 -9.30 -9.06 1.01
C CYS A 178 -8.06 -9.69 1.65
N GLY A 179 -7.22 -10.36 0.86
CA GLY A 179 -5.96 -10.93 1.32
C GLY A 179 -4.83 -9.91 1.26
N VAL A 180 -4.02 -9.85 2.30
CA VAL A 180 -2.79 -9.04 2.36
C VAL A 180 -1.65 -9.85 2.96
N VAL A 181 -0.46 -9.73 2.40
CA VAL A 181 0.76 -10.37 2.95
C VAL A 181 1.36 -9.42 3.99
N PRO A 182 1.47 -9.81 5.28
CA PRO A 182 1.97 -8.93 6.35
C PRO A 182 3.33 -8.30 6.07
N ALA A 183 4.26 -9.03 5.44
CA ALA A 183 5.57 -8.52 5.07
C ALA A 183 5.53 -7.31 4.11
N THR A 184 4.37 -7.02 3.49
CA THR A 184 4.19 -5.86 2.60
C THR A 184 3.58 -4.65 3.29
N ILE A 185 3.33 -4.75 4.61
CA ILE A 185 2.75 -3.70 5.44
C ILE A 185 3.87 -2.92 6.13
N SER A 186 3.78 -1.59 6.11
CA SER A 186 4.58 -0.73 6.98
C SER A 186 3.74 -0.26 8.15
N ILE A 187 4.34 -0.27 9.36
CA ILE A 187 3.68 0.15 10.60
C ILE A 187 4.39 1.39 11.14
N PHE A 188 3.65 2.50 11.22
CA PHE A 188 4.13 3.75 11.78
C PHE A 188 3.53 3.95 13.18
N PRO A 189 4.36 4.21 14.20
CA PRO A 189 3.88 4.61 15.52
C PRO A 189 3.04 5.89 15.46
N SER A 190 1.98 5.97 16.26
CA SER A 190 1.11 7.16 16.38
C SER A 190 1.42 7.94 17.64
#